data_0a000eea1bd479d933f72cf123273d64
#
_entry.id   0a000eea1bd479d933f72cf123273d64
#
_cell.length_a   1.000
_cell.length_b   1.000
_cell.length_c   1.000
_cell.angle_alpha   90.00
_cell.angle_beta   90.00
_cell.angle_gamma   90.00
#
_symmetry.space_group_name_H-M   'P 1'
#
loop_
_entity.id
_entity.type
_entity.pdbx_description
1 polymer ?
#
loop_
_entity_poly.entity_id
_entity_poly.type
_entity_poly.pdbx_seq_one_letter_code
_entity_poly.pdbx_strand_id
1 'polypeptide(L)'
;KQIKTIVLPEAEDIRTLEATQTVLKEQFAKIVLIGNKEKILEKAKENHIDIEGAKIIEPEKSGKFDEYVNTLYELRQKKGMTIEKAKVLVKDPVYFGMLMLKDQNTEADGLVSGAVHSTADTLRPALQILKTAPGVKLVSAFFVMDTVFKDQGENGTFLFADCGLNQ
;
A
#
# COMPACT_ATOMS: atom_id res chain seq x y z
N LYS A 1 9.51 8.22 -19.19
CA LYS A 1 9.40 7.46 -17.93
C LYS A 1 8.08 6.71 -17.92
N GLN A 2 8.09 5.43 -17.56
CA GLN A 2 6.86 4.67 -17.40
C GLN A 2 6.16 5.12 -16.10
N ILE A 3 4.90 5.56 -16.22
CA ILE A 3 4.09 5.96 -15.05
C ILE A 3 3.74 4.69 -14.27
N LYS A 4 4.02 4.70 -12.98
CA LYS A 4 3.77 3.58 -12.06
C LYS A 4 2.39 3.68 -11.40
N THR A 5 1.81 2.55 -11.05
CA THR A 5 0.54 2.47 -10.34
C THR A 5 0.79 2.21 -8.86
N ILE A 6 0.36 3.14 -8.02
CA ILE A 6 0.52 3.07 -6.56
C ILE A 6 -0.83 2.78 -5.90
N VAL A 7 -0.81 1.81 -5.01
CA VAL A 7 -1.97 1.41 -4.20
C VAL A 7 -1.94 2.15 -2.87
N LEU A 8 -3.05 2.77 -2.49
CA LEU A 8 -3.24 3.49 -1.24
C LEU A 8 -4.40 2.83 -0.45
N PRO A 9 -4.09 2.00 0.55
CA PRO A 9 -5.12 1.24 1.28
C PRO A 9 -5.83 2.06 2.36
N GLU A 10 -5.32 3.23 2.72
CA GLU A 10 -5.89 4.10 3.75
C GLU A 10 -6.74 5.22 3.12
N ALA A 11 -7.57 4.86 2.14
CA ALA A 11 -8.30 5.79 1.29
C ALA A 11 -9.42 6.58 2.00
N GLU A 12 -9.79 6.20 3.23
CA GLU A 12 -10.74 6.97 4.05
C GLU A 12 -10.03 8.04 4.91
N ASP A 13 -8.70 8.16 4.88
CA ASP A 13 -7.97 9.25 5.52
C ASP A 13 -7.84 10.46 4.58
N ILE A 14 -8.13 11.65 5.11
CA ILE A 14 -8.12 12.88 4.32
C ILE A 14 -6.74 13.19 3.71
N ARG A 15 -5.66 12.91 4.43
CA ARG A 15 -4.28 13.11 3.96
C ARG A 15 -3.97 12.25 2.75
N THR A 16 -4.52 11.03 2.71
CA THR A 16 -4.39 10.12 1.56
C THR A 16 -5.15 10.66 0.35
N LEU A 17 -6.32 11.25 0.55
CA LEU A 17 -7.10 11.87 -0.53
C LEU A 17 -6.43 13.15 -1.05
N GLU A 18 -5.90 14.01 -0.19
CA GLU A 18 -5.13 15.20 -0.57
C GLU A 18 -3.87 14.84 -1.37
N ALA A 19 -3.14 13.80 -0.89
CA ALA A 19 -2.00 13.26 -1.62
C ALA A 19 -2.42 12.70 -3.00
N THR A 20 -3.56 11.99 -3.07
CA THR A 20 -4.10 11.48 -4.33
C THR A 20 -4.37 12.61 -5.32
N GLN A 21 -5.04 13.69 -4.90
CA GLN A 21 -5.30 14.85 -5.75
C GLN A 21 -3.99 15.44 -6.30
N THR A 22 -2.98 15.60 -5.44
CA THR A 22 -1.67 16.12 -5.83
C THR A 22 -1.00 15.22 -6.88
N VAL A 23 -0.95 13.91 -6.63
CA VAL A 23 -0.34 12.93 -7.53
C VAL A 23 -1.02 12.91 -8.89
N LEU A 24 -2.35 12.96 -8.93
CA LEU A 24 -3.12 12.97 -10.17
C LEU A 24 -2.91 14.27 -10.95
N LYS A 25 -2.91 15.41 -10.27
CA LYS A 25 -2.64 16.72 -10.87
C LYS A 25 -1.24 16.79 -11.48
N GLU A 26 -0.23 16.33 -10.75
CA GLU A 26 1.17 16.31 -11.19
C GLU A 26 1.49 15.17 -12.17
N GLN A 27 0.58 14.22 -12.36
CA GLN A 27 0.67 13.11 -13.32
C GLN A 27 1.93 12.23 -13.18
N PHE A 28 2.46 12.05 -11.99
CA PHE A 28 3.66 11.25 -11.80
C PHE A 28 3.39 9.79 -11.42
N ALA A 29 2.16 9.46 -11.01
CA ALA A 29 1.70 8.08 -10.79
C ALA A 29 0.21 7.93 -11.10
N LYS A 30 -0.21 6.69 -11.38
CA LYS A 30 -1.62 6.27 -11.33
C LYS A 30 -1.95 5.85 -9.90
N ILE A 31 -3.16 6.13 -9.43
CA ILE A 31 -3.57 5.81 -8.07
C ILE A 31 -4.70 4.79 -8.05
N VAL A 32 -4.55 3.80 -7.18
CA VAL A 32 -5.61 2.86 -6.78
C VAL A 32 -5.91 3.07 -5.30
N LEU A 33 -7.12 3.50 -4.99
CA LEU A 33 -7.65 3.66 -3.64
C LEU A 33 -8.38 2.39 -3.24
N ILE A 34 -8.09 1.83 -2.06
CA ILE A 34 -8.80 0.66 -1.55
C ILE A 34 -9.61 1.07 -0.32
N GLY A 35 -10.92 0.79 -0.35
CA GLY A 35 -11.83 1.10 0.74
C GLY A 35 -13.28 1.19 0.28
N ASN A 36 -14.17 1.62 1.17
CA ASN A 36 -15.56 1.81 0.83
C ASN A 36 -15.74 3.00 -0.13
N LYS A 37 -16.23 2.72 -1.34
CA LYS A 37 -16.33 3.72 -2.42
C LYS A 37 -17.22 4.91 -2.03
N GLU A 38 -18.36 4.66 -1.39
CA GLU A 38 -19.28 5.71 -1.00
C GLU A 38 -18.65 6.66 0.01
N LYS A 39 -18.01 6.11 1.05
CA LYS A 39 -17.31 6.90 2.07
C LYS A 39 -16.13 7.70 1.50
N ILE A 40 -15.37 7.11 0.58
CA ILE A 40 -14.24 7.78 -0.07
C ILE A 40 -14.74 8.98 -0.88
N LEU A 41 -15.78 8.78 -1.70
CA LEU A 41 -16.35 9.85 -2.53
C LEU A 41 -17.02 10.94 -1.69
N GLU A 42 -17.77 10.57 -0.63
CA GLU A 42 -18.38 11.52 0.30
C GLU A 42 -17.31 12.37 0.97
N LYS A 43 -16.28 11.76 1.55
CA LYS A 43 -15.18 12.47 2.22
C LYS A 43 -14.42 13.39 1.26
N ALA A 44 -14.13 12.94 0.04
CA ALA A 44 -13.49 13.77 -0.97
C ALA A 44 -14.35 15.00 -1.31
N LYS A 45 -15.66 14.80 -1.50
CA LYS A 45 -16.62 15.87 -1.78
C LYS A 45 -16.73 16.88 -0.64
N GLU A 46 -16.89 16.41 0.60
CA GLU A 46 -17.00 17.27 1.80
C GLU A 46 -15.77 18.15 2.00
N ASN A 47 -14.59 17.68 1.60
CA ASN A 47 -13.33 18.39 1.76
C ASN A 47 -12.86 19.07 0.47
N HIS A 48 -13.69 19.13 -0.58
CA HIS A 48 -13.36 19.74 -1.87
C HIS A 48 -12.09 19.17 -2.53
N ILE A 49 -11.84 17.86 -2.35
CA ILE A 49 -10.69 17.14 -2.90
C ILE A 49 -11.12 16.47 -4.21
N ASP A 50 -10.41 16.75 -5.29
CA ASP A 50 -10.62 16.11 -6.59
C ASP A 50 -9.77 14.84 -6.69
N ILE A 51 -10.45 13.70 -6.79
CA ILE A 51 -9.83 12.38 -6.99
C ILE A 51 -10.25 11.74 -8.34
N GLU A 52 -10.72 12.56 -9.28
CA GLU A 52 -11.05 12.09 -10.63
C GLU A 52 -9.79 11.51 -11.30
N GLY A 53 -9.92 10.30 -11.83
CA GLY A 53 -8.79 9.55 -12.39
C GLY A 53 -8.21 8.49 -11.44
N ALA A 54 -8.50 8.52 -10.13
CA ALA A 54 -8.16 7.41 -9.24
C ALA A 54 -9.12 6.24 -9.45
N LYS A 55 -8.57 5.01 -9.46
CA LYS A 55 -9.38 3.79 -9.45
C LYS A 55 -9.74 3.45 -8.00
N ILE A 56 -11.03 3.28 -7.69
CA ILE A 56 -11.47 2.86 -6.35
C ILE A 56 -11.84 1.39 -6.39
N ILE A 57 -11.31 0.59 -5.44
CA ILE A 57 -11.59 -0.84 -5.30
C ILE A 57 -12.12 -1.10 -3.89
N GLU A 58 -13.31 -1.74 -3.83
CA GLU A 58 -13.85 -2.29 -2.60
C GLU A 58 -13.51 -3.78 -2.54
N PRO A 59 -12.74 -4.26 -1.56
CA PRO A 59 -12.31 -5.66 -1.50
C PRO A 59 -13.44 -6.66 -1.69
N GLU A 60 -14.51 -6.54 -0.91
CA GLU A 60 -15.64 -7.49 -0.93
C GLU A 60 -16.48 -7.45 -2.22
N LYS A 61 -16.42 -6.36 -2.98
CA LYS A 61 -17.12 -6.21 -4.27
C LYS A 61 -16.20 -6.49 -5.47
N SER A 62 -14.93 -6.79 -5.20
CA SER A 62 -13.95 -7.08 -6.25
C SER A 62 -14.13 -8.49 -6.79
N GLY A 63 -14.10 -8.66 -8.10
CA GLY A 63 -14.04 -9.98 -8.75
C GLY A 63 -12.81 -10.81 -8.39
N LYS A 64 -11.80 -10.20 -7.75
CA LYS A 64 -10.57 -10.85 -7.28
C LYS A 64 -10.66 -11.34 -5.82
N PHE A 65 -11.74 -11.05 -5.10
CA PHE A 65 -11.83 -11.33 -3.68
C PHE A 65 -11.59 -12.81 -3.34
N ASP A 66 -12.33 -13.72 -3.98
CA ASP A 66 -12.21 -15.16 -3.69
C ASP A 66 -10.87 -15.74 -4.15
N GLU A 67 -10.31 -15.25 -5.25
CA GLU A 67 -8.95 -15.61 -5.70
C GLU A 67 -7.90 -15.21 -4.67
N TYR A 68 -8.02 -14.00 -4.10
CA TYR A 68 -7.09 -13.50 -3.09
C TYR A 68 -7.25 -14.22 -1.74
N VAL A 69 -8.46 -14.62 -1.38
CA VAL A 69 -8.70 -15.50 -0.20
C VAL A 69 -7.96 -16.82 -0.37
N ASN A 70 -8.09 -17.48 -1.51
CA ASN A 70 -7.40 -18.73 -1.80
C ASN A 70 -5.89 -18.55 -1.82
N THR A 71 -5.39 -17.49 -2.45
CA THR A 71 -3.96 -17.17 -2.49
C THR A 71 -3.38 -16.98 -1.07
N LEU A 72 -4.06 -16.22 -0.21
CA LEU A 72 -3.62 -15.99 1.17
C LEU A 72 -3.64 -17.30 1.98
N TYR A 73 -4.68 -18.10 1.81
CA TYR A 73 -4.77 -19.43 2.43
C TYR A 73 -3.61 -20.32 2.02
N GLU A 74 -3.34 -20.50 0.73
CA GLU A 74 -2.25 -21.33 0.20
C GLU A 74 -0.88 -20.87 0.72
N LEU A 75 -0.64 -19.58 0.77
CA LEU A 75 0.61 -19.01 1.27
C LEU A 75 0.83 -19.31 2.77
N ARG A 76 -0.24 -19.45 3.55
CA ARG A 76 -0.17 -19.44 5.01
C ARG A 76 -0.78 -20.66 5.68
N GLN A 77 -1.36 -21.66 4.96
CA GLN A 77 -1.99 -22.84 5.54
C GLN A 77 -1.05 -23.60 6.48
N LYS A 78 0.24 -23.76 6.11
CA LYS A 78 1.27 -24.39 6.95
C LYS A 78 1.58 -23.62 8.25
N LYS A 79 1.07 -22.40 8.38
CA LYS A 79 1.19 -21.54 9.58
C LYS A 79 -0.17 -21.35 10.29
N GLY A 80 -1.14 -22.26 10.04
CA GLY A 80 -2.43 -22.26 10.71
C GLY A 80 -3.47 -21.27 10.15
N MET A 81 -3.30 -20.81 8.90
CA MET A 81 -4.35 -20.05 8.21
C MET A 81 -5.49 -21.00 7.83
N THR A 82 -6.74 -20.54 8.02
CA THR A 82 -7.93 -21.21 7.49
C THR A 82 -8.59 -20.30 6.45
N ILE A 83 -9.47 -20.86 5.64
CA ILE A 83 -10.22 -20.08 4.62
C ILE A 83 -11.03 -18.96 5.29
N GLU A 84 -11.67 -19.22 6.44
CA GLU A 84 -12.47 -18.24 7.17
C GLU A 84 -11.59 -17.09 7.65
N LYS A 85 -10.42 -17.38 8.21
CA LYS A 85 -9.43 -16.36 8.61
C LYS A 85 -8.93 -15.55 7.39
N ALA A 86 -8.65 -16.23 6.28
CA ALA A 86 -8.23 -15.56 5.05
C ALA A 86 -9.33 -14.62 4.52
N LYS A 87 -10.61 -15.06 4.53
CA LYS A 87 -11.75 -14.19 4.15
C LYS A 87 -11.85 -12.92 4.99
N VAL A 88 -11.59 -13.02 6.29
CA VAL A 88 -11.59 -11.85 7.18
C VAL A 88 -10.43 -10.92 6.84
N LEU A 89 -9.23 -11.45 6.67
CA LEU A 89 -8.03 -10.65 6.40
C LEU A 89 -8.06 -9.98 5.02
N VAL A 90 -8.59 -10.63 4.00
CA VAL A 90 -8.65 -10.06 2.64
C VAL A 90 -9.64 -8.88 2.55
N LYS A 91 -10.56 -8.72 3.50
CA LYS A 91 -11.38 -7.52 3.61
C LYS A 91 -10.59 -6.28 4.04
N ASP A 92 -9.48 -6.49 4.74
CA ASP A 92 -8.59 -5.42 5.14
C ASP A 92 -7.89 -4.82 3.91
N PRO A 93 -7.94 -3.48 3.71
CA PRO A 93 -7.38 -2.82 2.53
C PRO A 93 -5.88 -3.05 2.35
N VAL A 94 -5.11 -3.18 3.45
CA VAL A 94 -3.66 -3.42 3.37
C VAL A 94 -3.37 -4.82 2.88
N TYR A 95 -4.08 -5.84 3.42
CA TYR A 95 -3.96 -7.22 2.94
C TYR A 95 -4.37 -7.34 1.47
N PHE A 96 -5.49 -6.73 1.09
CA PHE A 96 -5.95 -6.72 -0.30
C PHE A 96 -4.93 -6.07 -1.24
N GLY A 97 -4.41 -4.92 -0.85
CA GLY A 97 -3.39 -4.20 -1.62
C GLY A 97 -2.09 -4.99 -1.78
N MET A 98 -1.63 -5.69 -0.73
CA MET A 98 -0.46 -6.57 -0.81
C MET A 98 -0.69 -7.78 -1.73
N LEU A 99 -1.92 -8.31 -1.79
CA LEU A 99 -2.29 -9.38 -2.72
C LEU A 99 -2.36 -8.86 -4.16
N MET A 100 -2.81 -7.62 -4.37
CA MET A 100 -2.71 -6.96 -5.68
C MET A 100 -1.27 -6.86 -6.16
N LEU A 101 -0.33 -6.46 -5.30
CA LEU A 101 1.10 -6.40 -5.64
C LEU A 101 1.69 -7.77 -5.96
N LYS A 102 1.18 -8.83 -5.35
CA LYS A 102 1.62 -10.19 -5.62
C LYS A 102 1.05 -10.75 -6.93
N ASP A 103 -0.14 -10.32 -7.32
CA ASP A 103 -0.81 -10.76 -8.54
C ASP A 103 -0.19 -10.09 -9.77
N GLN A 104 0.56 -10.87 -10.55
CA GLN A 104 1.24 -10.40 -11.77
C GLN A 104 0.27 -9.95 -12.88
N ASN A 105 -1.03 -10.23 -12.73
CA ASN A 105 -2.05 -9.80 -13.70
C ASN A 105 -2.65 -8.43 -13.34
N THR A 106 -2.16 -7.77 -12.31
CA THR A 106 -2.55 -6.41 -11.96
C THR A 106 -1.50 -5.39 -12.41
N GLU A 107 -1.94 -4.14 -12.57
CA GLU A 107 -1.02 -3.03 -12.88
C GLU A 107 -0.38 -2.40 -11.62
N ALA A 108 -0.55 -3.01 -10.43
CA ALA A 108 -0.03 -2.46 -9.18
C ALA A 108 1.49 -2.63 -9.09
N ASP A 109 2.23 -1.54 -9.05
CA ASP A 109 3.69 -1.50 -8.96
C ASP A 109 4.21 -1.30 -7.53
N GLY A 110 3.42 -0.66 -6.67
CA GLY A 110 3.80 -0.35 -5.29
C GLY A 110 2.60 -0.03 -4.41
N LEU A 111 2.83 -0.05 -3.08
CA LEU A 111 1.84 0.32 -2.08
C LEU A 111 2.48 1.28 -1.08
N VAL A 112 1.73 2.33 -0.74
CA VAL A 112 2.12 3.28 0.32
C VAL A 112 1.05 3.26 1.40
N SER A 113 1.48 3.04 2.63
CA SER A 113 0.63 2.96 3.83
C SER A 113 1.37 3.56 5.02
N GLY A 114 0.66 3.83 6.11
CA GLY A 114 1.21 4.39 7.36
C GLY A 114 0.56 5.70 7.78
N ALA A 115 -0.50 6.14 7.11
CA ALA A 115 -1.29 7.29 7.53
C ALA A 115 -2.06 6.99 8.83
N VAL A 116 -2.62 5.78 8.97
CA VAL A 116 -3.39 5.34 10.14
C VAL A 116 -2.93 3.99 10.71
N HIS A 117 -2.26 3.15 9.91
CA HIS A 117 -1.74 1.86 10.35
C HIS A 117 -0.38 2.01 11.04
N SER A 118 -0.14 1.16 12.04
CA SER A 118 1.19 1.03 12.63
C SER A 118 2.18 0.37 11.65
N THR A 119 3.47 0.53 11.92
CA THR A 119 4.53 -0.17 11.16
C THR A 119 4.27 -1.69 11.14
N ALA A 120 3.86 -2.27 12.27
CA ALA A 120 3.59 -3.71 12.38
C ALA A 120 2.39 -4.14 11.52
N ASP A 121 1.34 -3.32 11.44
CA ASP A 121 0.14 -3.63 10.67
C ASP A 121 0.37 -3.51 9.17
N THR A 122 1.31 -2.68 8.74
CA THR A 122 1.74 -2.59 7.34
C THR A 122 2.73 -3.70 6.98
N LEU A 123 3.73 -3.96 7.82
CA LEU A 123 4.78 -4.95 7.52
C LEU A 123 4.32 -6.39 7.65
N ARG A 124 3.40 -6.69 8.56
CA ARG A 124 2.88 -8.05 8.73
C ARG A 124 2.28 -8.62 7.45
N PRO A 125 1.33 -7.96 6.76
CA PRO A 125 0.82 -8.44 5.48
C PRO A 125 1.91 -8.50 4.39
N ALA A 126 2.82 -7.52 4.33
CA ALA A 126 3.92 -7.54 3.38
C ALA A 126 4.80 -8.79 3.53
N LEU A 127 5.23 -9.10 4.76
CA LEU A 127 6.04 -10.30 5.05
C LEU A 127 5.28 -11.61 4.85
N GLN A 128 3.97 -11.60 5.10
CA GLN A 128 3.14 -12.80 4.93
C GLN A 128 2.89 -13.13 3.45
N ILE A 129 2.76 -12.12 2.60
CA ILE A 129 2.30 -12.24 1.21
C ILE A 129 3.47 -12.11 0.23
N LEU A 130 4.23 -11.01 0.30
CA LEU A 130 5.32 -10.72 -0.63
C LEU A 130 6.60 -11.46 -0.22
N LYS A 131 6.84 -11.57 1.09
CA LYS A 131 8.07 -12.12 1.68
C LYS A 131 9.30 -11.26 1.36
N THR A 132 10.46 -11.70 1.80
CA THR A 132 11.76 -11.13 1.41
C THR A 132 12.23 -11.70 0.07
N ALA A 133 13.13 -10.99 -0.59
CA ALA A 133 13.78 -11.51 -1.80
C ALA A 133 14.54 -12.83 -1.50
N PRO A 134 14.72 -13.71 -2.51
CA PRO A 134 15.46 -14.93 -2.32
C PRO A 134 16.87 -14.67 -1.74
N GLY A 135 17.23 -15.40 -0.69
CA GLY A 135 18.53 -15.23 0.00
C GLY A 135 18.58 -14.12 1.05
N VAL A 136 17.59 -13.25 1.12
CA VAL A 136 17.52 -12.17 2.11
C VAL A 136 16.78 -12.68 3.36
N LYS A 137 17.47 -12.66 4.50
CA LYS A 137 16.92 -13.16 5.78
C LYS A 137 16.20 -12.08 6.59
N LEU A 138 16.62 -10.83 6.47
CA LEU A 138 16.11 -9.71 7.24
C LEU A 138 15.56 -8.62 6.32
N VAL A 139 14.51 -7.95 6.77
CA VAL A 139 14.02 -6.73 6.14
C VAL A 139 14.87 -5.58 6.61
N SER A 140 15.38 -4.77 5.69
CA SER A 140 16.04 -3.51 5.98
C SER A 140 15.15 -2.36 5.52
N ALA A 141 15.12 -1.29 6.31
CA ALA A 141 14.40 -0.08 5.98
C ALA A 141 15.35 1.12 6.09
N PHE A 142 15.10 2.13 5.26
CA PHE A 142 15.86 3.36 5.28
C PHE A 142 14.96 4.56 5.02
N PHE A 143 15.38 5.70 5.55
CA PHE A 143 14.79 7.00 5.21
C PHE A 143 15.67 7.68 4.18
N VAL A 144 15.06 8.24 3.15
CA VAL A 144 15.69 9.22 2.26
C VAL A 144 15.33 10.59 2.81
N MET A 145 16.33 11.31 3.31
CA MET A 145 16.18 12.65 3.87
C MET A 145 16.75 13.67 2.91
N ASP A 146 15.90 14.51 2.35
CA ASP A 146 16.32 15.67 1.57
C ASP A 146 16.27 16.92 2.44
N THR A 147 17.42 17.56 2.65
CA THR A 147 17.59 18.68 3.56
C THR A 147 17.85 19.98 2.83
N VAL A 148 17.74 21.10 3.55
CA VAL A 148 18.09 22.43 3.03
C VAL A 148 19.62 22.64 2.93
N PHE A 149 20.41 21.81 3.59
CA PHE A 149 21.87 21.91 3.64
C PHE A 149 22.50 21.22 2.41
N LYS A 150 22.46 21.92 1.27
CA LYS A 150 22.87 21.35 -0.03
C LYS A 150 24.38 21.17 -0.19
N ASP A 151 25.18 21.68 0.73
CA ASP A 151 26.62 21.50 0.85
C ASP A 151 27.04 20.20 1.58
N GLN A 152 26.04 19.47 2.14
CA GLN A 152 26.27 18.23 2.89
C GLN A 152 25.63 17.04 2.17
N GLY A 153 26.19 15.84 2.38
CA GLY A 153 25.71 14.60 1.75
C GLY A 153 25.75 14.65 0.23
N GLU A 154 24.85 13.96 -0.43
CA GLU A 154 24.68 14.04 -1.89
C GLU A 154 23.70 15.18 -2.22
N ASN A 155 24.22 16.40 -2.33
CA ASN A 155 23.42 17.61 -2.59
C ASN A 155 22.26 17.77 -1.57
N GLY A 156 22.56 17.56 -0.28
CA GLY A 156 21.57 17.65 0.82
C GLY A 156 20.79 16.37 1.06
N THR A 157 21.02 15.31 0.29
CA THR A 157 20.33 14.03 0.45
C THR A 157 21.15 13.05 1.29
N PHE A 158 20.50 12.41 2.25
CA PHE A 158 21.08 11.40 3.15
C PHE A 158 20.23 10.15 3.17
N LEU A 159 20.87 9.00 3.41
CA LEU A 159 20.20 7.73 3.71
C LEU A 159 20.43 7.37 5.18
N PHE A 160 19.37 7.21 5.92
CA PHE A 160 19.38 6.74 7.30
C PHE A 160 18.79 5.33 7.34
N ALA A 161 19.63 4.32 7.51
CA ALA A 161 19.21 2.92 7.51
C ALA A 161 19.02 2.39 8.93
N ASP A 162 18.13 1.40 9.06
CA ASP A 162 17.86 0.60 10.26
C ASP A 162 17.45 1.41 11.51
N CYS A 163 16.87 2.58 11.30
CA CYS A 163 16.47 3.47 12.37
C CYS A 163 15.12 3.11 13.03
N GLY A 164 14.37 2.17 12.48
CA GLY A 164 13.01 1.91 12.96
C GLY A 164 12.53 0.46 12.91
N LEU A 165 13.29 -0.47 12.32
CA LEU A 165 12.87 -1.86 12.10
C LEU A 165 13.72 -2.89 12.81
N ASN A 166 14.99 -2.64 12.98
CA ASN A 166 15.95 -3.55 13.61
C ASN A 166 16.55 -2.85 14.82
N GLN A 167 16.44 -3.50 15.99
CA GLN A 167 17.12 -3.11 17.21
C GLN A 167 18.31 -4.03 17.42
#